data_ca888acf67fe44bcd53ebadd4bc24497
#
_entry.id   ca888acf67fe44bcd53ebadd4bc24497
#
_cell.length_a   1.000
_cell.length_b   1.000
_cell.length_c   1.000
_cell.angle_alpha   90.00
_cell.angle_beta   90.00
_cell.angle_gamma   90.00
#
_symmetry.space_group_name_H-M   'P 1'
#
loop_
_entity.id
_entity.type
_entity.pdbx_description
1 polymer ?
#
loop_
_entity_poly.entity_id
_entity_poly.type
_entity_poly.pdbx_seq_one_letter_code
_entity_poly.pdbx_strand_id
1 'polypeptide(L)'
;MSMLEVSGLKKIYQTRFGGNKVEALRNVNFTVEEGEFVAIMGESGSGKTTLLNILAALDKPTAGRVILDGADVSAIRESQVASFRRDNLGFVFQDFNLLDTFSIEDNIYLPLVLQGKKYEEMKEKLTPIARRLGLR
;
A
#
# COMPACT_ATOMS: atom_id res chain seq x y z
N MET A 1 4.83 -11.98 17.29
CA MET A 1 4.33 -10.61 17.16
C MET A 1 3.68 -10.41 15.81
N SER A 2 2.48 -9.90 15.80
CA SER A 2 1.79 -9.64 14.53
C SER A 2 2.42 -8.46 13.81
N MET A 3 2.73 -8.64 12.53
CA MET A 3 3.21 -7.56 11.68
C MET A 3 2.07 -6.62 11.30
N LEU A 4 0.89 -7.15 11.05
CA LEU A 4 -0.32 -6.41 10.69
C LEU A 4 -1.49 -6.86 11.55
N GLU A 5 -2.21 -5.89 12.12
CA GLU A 5 -3.44 -6.14 12.86
C GLU A 5 -4.56 -5.26 12.30
N VAL A 6 -5.64 -5.90 11.87
CA VAL A 6 -6.85 -5.21 11.39
C VAL A 6 -7.97 -5.53 12.34
N SER A 7 -8.58 -4.50 12.93
CA SER A 7 -9.59 -4.65 13.96
C SER A 7 -10.82 -3.79 13.68
N GLY A 8 -11.99 -4.42 13.55
CA GLY A 8 -13.25 -3.73 13.37
C GLY A 8 -13.30 -2.80 12.17
N LEU A 9 -12.59 -3.12 11.09
CA LEU A 9 -12.42 -2.23 9.97
C LEU A 9 -13.73 -2.06 9.20
N LYS A 10 -14.13 -0.81 9.04
CA LYS A 10 -15.36 -0.43 8.36
C LYS A 10 -15.08 0.67 7.35
N LYS A 11 -15.69 0.57 6.17
CA LYS A 11 -15.62 1.63 5.17
C LYS A 11 -16.97 1.82 4.50
N ILE A 12 -17.46 3.04 4.60
CA ILE A 12 -18.70 3.47 3.97
C ILE A 12 -18.37 4.60 3.00
N TYR A 13 -18.77 4.43 1.74
CA TYR A 13 -18.71 5.48 0.73
C TYR A 13 -20.07 6.14 0.61
N GLN A 14 -20.08 7.47 0.54
CA GLN A 14 -21.28 8.24 0.38
C GLN A 14 -21.07 9.29 -0.69
N THR A 15 -22.05 9.44 -1.59
CA THR A 15 -22.00 10.48 -2.61
C THR A 15 -22.24 11.86 -1.98
N ARG A 16 -21.63 12.89 -2.58
CA ARG A 16 -21.56 14.26 -2.05
C ARG A 16 -22.94 14.94 -1.84
N PHE A 17 -23.98 14.44 -2.49
CA PHE A 17 -25.32 15.07 -2.49
C PHE A 17 -26.39 14.21 -1.82
N GLY A 18 -26.06 13.51 -0.75
CA GLY A 18 -27.03 12.72 0.00
C GLY A 18 -27.53 11.48 -0.71
N GLY A 19 -26.76 10.98 -1.69
CA GLY A 19 -27.06 9.76 -2.41
C GLY A 19 -26.85 8.51 -1.58
N ASN A 20 -26.95 7.35 -2.20
CA ASN A 20 -26.86 6.07 -1.57
C ASN A 20 -25.52 5.86 -0.87
N LYS A 21 -25.57 5.31 0.32
CA LYS A 21 -24.38 4.84 1.05
C LYS A 21 -24.02 3.44 0.59
N VAL A 22 -22.74 3.20 0.33
CA VAL A 22 -22.22 1.87 0.02
C VAL A 22 -21.29 1.45 1.14
N GLU A 23 -21.64 0.38 1.83
CA GLU A 23 -20.82 -0.20 2.89
C GLU A 23 -19.88 -1.23 2.27
N ALA A 24 -18.67 -0.76 1.91
CA ALA A 24 -17.67 -1.60 1.24
C ALA A 24 -17.03 -2.62 2.19
N LEU A 25 -16.81 -2.23 3.44
CA LEU A 25 -16.27 -3.10 4.50
C LEU A 25 -17.14 -2.97 5.74
N ARG A 26 -17.52 -4.09 6.37
CA ARG A 26 -18.45 -4.08 7.50
C ARG A 26 -17.78 -4.36 8.82
N ASN A 27 -16.95 -5.17 9.06
CA ASN A 27 -16.29 -5.48 10.32
C ASN A 27 -15.19 -6.48 10.05
N VAL A 28 -14.13 -5.99 9.42
CA VAL A 28 -13.04 -6.85 8.99
C VAL A 28 -12.02 -6.97 10.13
N ASN A 29 -11.71 -8.20 10.49
CA ASN A 29 -10.76 -8.52 11.55
C ASN A 29 -9.82 -9.63 11.07
N PHE A 30 -8.53 -9.38 11.10
CA PHE A 30 -7.50 -10.40 10.86
C PHE A 30 -6.15 -9.90 11.31
N THR A 31 -5.21 -10.82 11.40
CA THR A 31 -3.80 -10.52 11.70
C THR A 31 -2.89 -11.21 10.69
N VAL A 32 -1.74 -10.61 10.45
CA VAL A 32 -0.69 -11.20 9.61
C VAL A 32 0.61 -11.20 10.41
N GLU A 33 1.23 -12.35 10.51
CA GLU A 33 2.52 -12.50 11.20
C GLU A 33 3.67 -12.14 10.27
N GLU A 34 4.82 -11.82 10.85
CA GLU A 34 6.02 -11.55 10.08
C GLU A 34 6.40 -12.77 9.24
N GLY A 35 6.72 -12.54 7.97
CA GLY A 35 7.11 -13.60 7.03
C GLY A 35 5.93 -14.38 6.44
N GLU A 36 4.70 -14.05 6.82
CA GLU A 36 3.50 -14.74 6.33
C GLU A 36 3.07 -14.19 4.96
N PHE A 37 2.65 -15.08 4.09
CA PHE A 37 2.05 -14.76 2.80
C PHE A 37 0.54 -14.93 2.89
N VAL A 38 -0.22 -13.84 2.66
CA VAL A 38 -1.69 -13.83 2.78
C VAL A 38 -2.31 -13.44 1.45
N ALA A 39 -3.33 -14.18 1.02
CA ALA A 39 -4.13 -13.87 -0.16
C ALA A 39 -5.52 -13.39 0.27
N ILE A 40 -5.96 -12.28 -0.30
CA ILE A 40 -7.31 -11.74 -0.12
C ILE A 40 -8.11 -12.11 -1.36
N MET A 41 -9.11 -12.96 -1.17
CA MET A 41 -9.90 -13.51 -2.26
C MET A 41 -11.37 -13.11 -2.12
N GLY A 42 -12.08 -13.08 -3.24
CA GLY A 42 -13.50 -12.75 -3.27
C GLY A 42 -13.93 -12.34 -4.67
N GLU A 43 -15.23 -12.27 -4.88
CA GLU A 43 -15.81 -11.81 -6.14
C GLU A 43 -15.58 -10.31 -6.37
N SER A 44 -15.71 -9.87 -7.62
CA SER A 44 -15.68 -8.44 -7.95
C SER A 44 -16.73 -7.69 -7.14
N GLY A 45 -16.35 -6.56 -6.54
CA GLY A 45 -17.24 -5.77 -5.69
C GLY A 45 -17.33 -6.24 -4.24
N SER A 46 -16.52 -7.23 -3.82
CA SER A 46 -16.52 -7.72 -2.43
C SER A 46 -15.71 -6.87 -1.46
N GLY A 47 -15.08 -5.79 -1.92
CA GLY A 47 -14.31 -4.88 -1.08
C GLY A 47 -12.82 -5.14 -1.03
N LYS A 48 -12.28 -6.06 -1.84
CA LYS A 48 -10.84 -6.37 -1.86
C LYS A 48 -9.96 -5.15 -2.12
N THR A 49 -10.29 -4.38 -3.15
CA THR A 49 -9.53 -3.17 -3.51
C THR A 49 -9.63 -2.13 -2.42
N THR A 50 -10.81 -1.93 -1.83
CA THR A 50 -11.03 -1.02 -0.71
C THR A 50 -10.15 -1.40 0.48
N LEU A 51 -10.13 -2.69 0.83
CA LEU A 51 -9.31 -3.19 1.93
C LEU A 51 -7.82 -2.93 1.67
N LEU A 52 -7.34 -3.28 0.48
CA LEU A 52 -5.93 -3.08 0.12
C LEU A 52 -5.56 -1.60 0.13
N ASN A 53 -6.42 -0.72 -0.35
CA ASN A 53 -6.17 0.72 -0.33
C ASN A 53 -6.04 1.27 1.09
N ILE A 54 -6.86 0.78 2.02
CA ILE A 54 -6.78 1.19 3.43
C ILE A 54 -5.51 0.65 4.07
N LEU A 55 -5.16 -0.61 3.83
CA LEU A 55 -3.91 -1.21 4.34
C LEU A 55 -2.68 -0.49 3.80
N ALA A 56 -2.76 0.03 2.60
CA ALA A 56 -1.69 0.76 1.95
C ALA A 56 -1.64 2.26 2.33
N ALA A 57 -2.51 2.71 3.22
CA ALA A 57 -2.65 4.11 3.59
C ALA A 57 -3.00 5.03 2.41
N LEU A 58 -3.62 4.48 1.36
CA LEU A 58 -4.15 5.25 0.22
C LEU A 58 -5.55 5.79 0.49
N ASP A 59 -6.24 5.24 1.46
CA ASP A 59 -7.57 5.66 1.89
C ASP A 59 -7.67 5.48 3.41
N LYS A 60 -8.62 6.17 4.03
CA LYS A 60 -8.85 6.08 5.47
C LYS A 60 -10.11 5.27 5.76
N PRO A 61 -10.12 4.47 6.83
CA PRO A 61 -11.32 3.75 7.24
C PRO A 61 -12.37 4.71 7.83
N THR A 62 -13.64 4.32 7.74
CA THR A 62 -14.71 5.01 8.44
C THR A 62 -14.67 4.71 9.94
N ALA A 63 -14.31 3.48 10.30
CA ALA A 63 -14.12 3.05 11.67
C ALA A 63 -13.14 1.87 11.71
N GLY A 64 -12.66 1.56 12.89
CA GLY A 64 -11.69 0.48 13.09
C GLY A 64 -10.25 0.94 13.03
N ARG A 65 -9.34 -0.01 13.13
CA ARG A 65 -7.89 0.22 13.17
C ARG A 65 -7.12 -0.69 12.26
N VAL A 66 -6.03 -0.14 11.76
CA VAL A 66 -4.99 -0.90 11.07
C VAL A 66 -3.66 -0.58 11.74
N ILE A 67 -3.04 -1.58 12.35
CA ILE A 67 -1.74 -1.43 12.98
C ILE A 67 -0.71 -2.21 12.18
N LEU A 68 0.28 -1.52 11.65
CA LEU A 68 1.37 -2.11 10.88
C LEU A 68 2.69 -1.89 11.63
N ASP A 69 3.32 -2.99 12.02
CA ASP A 69 4.58 -2.99 12.77
C ASP A 69 4.53 -2.03 13.98
N GLY A 70 3.42 -2.08 14.73
CA GLY A 70 3.20 -1.26 15.91
C GLY A 70 2.69 0.17 15.65
N ALA A 71 2.60 0.61 14.40
CA ALA A 71 2.13 1.95 14.05
C ALA A 71 0.68 1.91 13.57
N ASP A 72 -0.17 2.79 14.10
CA ASP A 72 -1.54 2.92 13.65
C ASP A 72 -1.59 3.70 12.33
N VAL A 73 -1.75 2.97 11.23
CA VAL A 73 -1.79 3.54 9.88
C VAL A 73 -2.96 4.51 9.70
N SER A 74 -4.08 4.24 10.37
CA SER A 74 -5.28 5.08 10.26
C SER A 74 -5.15 6.43 10.98
N ALA A 75 -4.19 6.58 11.89
CA ALA A 75 -3.96 7.79 12.66
C ALA A 75 -2.81 8.65 12.12
N ILE A 76 -2.15 8.26 11.04
CA ILE A 76 -1.03 9.00 10.48
C ILE A 76 -1.53 10.32 9.86
N ARG A 77 -0.82 11.42 10.13
CA ARG A 77 -1.15 12.73 9.57
C ARG A 77 -0.96 12.72 8.05
N GLU A 78 -1.82 13.42 7.33
CA GLU A 78 -1.75 13.50 5.86
C GLU A 78 -0.40 13.97 5.35
N SER A 79 0.24 14.90 6.06
CA SER A 79 1.57 15.38 5.70
C SER A 79 2.67 14.31 5.79
N GLN A 80 2.42 13.22 6.51
CA GLN A 80 3.39 12.15 6.75
C GLN A 80 3.03 10.82 6.07
N VAL A 81 1.82 10.72 5.51
CA VAL A 81 1.33 9.48 4.92
C VAL A 81 2.19 9.03 3.74
N ALA A 82 2.55 9.95 2.84
CA ALA A 82 3.37 9.62 1.68
C ALA A 82 4.75 9.11 2.10
N SER A 83 5.37 9.74 3.09
CA SER A 83 6.65 9.29 3.64
C SER A 83 6.54 7.91 4.29
N PHE A 84 5.45 7.66 5.02
CA PHE A 84 5.20 6.37 5.66
C PHE A 84 5.09 5.26 4.61
N ARG A 85 4.31 5.48 3.54
CA ARG A 85 4.19 4.51 2.44
C ARG A 85 5.54 4.22 1.79
N ARG A 86 6.28 5.29 1.47
CA ARG A 86 7.60 5.17 0.84
C ARG A 86 8.56 4.32 1.66
N ASP A 87 8.59 4.52 2.96
CA ASP A 87 9.59 3.94 3.85
C ASP A 87 9.21 2.54 4.39
N ASN A 88 7.91 2.20 4.39
CA ASN A 88 7.43 1.00 5.08
C ASN A 88 6.69 0.01 4.17
N LEU A 89 6.27 0.41 2.98
CA LEU A 89 5.42 -0.40 2.12
C LEU A 89 6.01 -0.55 0.73
N GLY A 90 5.76 -1.70 0.12
CA GLY A 90 6.02 -1.94 -1.28
C GLY A 90 4.72 -2.25 -2.00
N PHE A 91 4.60 -1.78 -3.24
CA PHE A 91 3.38 -1.94 -4.03
C PHE A 91 3.66 -2.63 -5.35
N VAL A 92 2.76 -3.54 -5.71
CA VAL A 92 2.67 -4.06 -7.06
C VAL A 92 1.27 -3.74 -7.55
N PHE A 93 1.17 -2.84 -8.51
CA PHE A 93 -0.11 -2.36 -9.02
C PHE A 93 -0.64 -3.26 -10.14
N GLN A 94 -1.95 -3.26 -10.31
CA GLN A 94 -2.59 -3.94 -11.43
C GLN A 94 -2.21 -3.26 -12.75
N ASP A 95 -2.13 -1.93 -12.77
CA ASP A 95 -1.62 -1.13 -13.88
C ASP A 95 -0.15 -0.79 -13.64
N PHE A 96 0.57 -0.38 -14.68
CA PHE A 96 2.01 -0.18 -14.60
C PHE A 96 2.42 1.01 -13.71
N ASN A 97 1.63 2.07 -13.69
CA ASN A 97 1.91 3.29 -12.92
C ASN A 97 3.30 3.89 -13.20
N LEU A 98 3.73 3.81 -14.45
CA LEU A 98 5.02 4.33 -14.89
C LEU A 98 4.89 5.75 -15.43
N LEU A 99 5.94 6.54 -15.28
CA LEU A 99 6.03 7.87 -15.85
C LEU A 99 6.59 7.77 -17.27
N ASP A 100 5.79 8.13 -18.26
CA ASP A 100 6.13 7.97 -19.67
C ASP A 100 7.33 8.82 -20.11
N THR A 101 7.57 9.94 -19.43
CA THR A 101 8.69 10.84 -19.73
C THR A 101 10.02 10.41 -19.13
N PHE A 102 10.00 9.41 -18.28
CA PHE A 102 11.19 8.88 -17.60
C PHE A 102 11.68 7.63 -18.31
N SER A 103 12.99 7.39 -18.25
CA SER A 103 13.57 6.11 -18.68
C SER A 103 13.11 4.98 -17.77
N ILE A 104 13.34 3.73 -18.18
CA ILE A 104 13.07 2.55 -17.34
C ILE A 104 13.85 2.64 -16.04
N GLU A 105 15.14 2.96 -16.13
CA GLU A 105 16.00 3.10 -14.95
C GLU A 105 15.49 4.18 -13.99
N ASP A 106 15.09 5.34 -14.51
CA ASP A 106 14.56 6.44 -13.69
C ASP A 106 13.26 6.07 -13.00
N ASN A 107 12.36 5.33 -13.68
CA ASN A 107 11.14 4.81 -13.06
C ASN A 107 11.43 3.88 -11.90
N ILE A 108 12.43 3.02 -12.05
CA ILE A 108 12.83 2.06 -11.00
C ILE A 108 13.46 2.79 -9.82
N TYR A 109 14.29 3.77 -10.08
CA TYR A 109 15.02 4.49 -9.03
C TYR A 109 14.19 5.53 -8.28
N LEU A 110 13.07 5.99 -8.84
CA LEU A 110 12.30 7.08 -8.26
C LEU A 110 11.99 6.92 -6.76
N PRO A 111 11.49 5.78 -6.27
CA PRO A 111 11.25 5.61 -4.83
C PRO A 111 12.52 5.75 -4.00
N LEU A 112 13.65 5.28 -4.50
CA LEU A 112 14.94 5.36 -3.81
C LEU A 112 15.48 6.79 -3.79
N VAL A 113 15.28 7.55 -4.88
CA VAL A 113 15.60 8.97 -4.95
C VAL A 113 14.80 9.74 -3.91
N LEU A 114 13.50 9.45 -3.78
CA LEU A 114 12.64 10.08 -2.79
C LEU A 114 13.03 9.72 -1.34
N GLN A 115 13.68 8.58 -1.14
CA GLN A 115 14.26 8.19 0.15
C GLN A 115 15.61 8.84 0.42
N GLY A 116 16.16 9.59 -0.53
CA GLY A 116 17.46 10.23 -0.40
C GLY A 116 18.65 9.31 -0.64
N LYS A 117 18.46 8.18 -1.30
CA LYS A 117 19.54 7.23 -1.61
C LYS A 117 20.48 7.79 -2.66
N LYS A 118 21.78 7.48 -2.54
CA LYS A 118 22.80 7.86 -3.52
C LYS A 118 22.77 6.93 -4.73
N TYR A 119 23.20 7.45 -5.88
CA TYR A 119 23.22 6.67 -7.14
C TYR A 119 23.96 5.33 -7.00
N GLU A 120 25.11 5.32 -6.37
CA GLU A 120 25.90 4.09 -6.15
C GLU A 120 25.10 3.01 -5.40
N GLU A 121 24.39 3.41 -4.35
CA GLU A 121 23.55 2.50 -3.56
C GLU A 121 22.36 2.00 -4.36
N MET A 122 21.72 2.87 -5.15
CA MET A 122 20.62 2.49 -6.03
C MET A 122 21.05 1.46 -7.06
N LYS A 123 22.20 1.67 -7.67
CA LYS A 123 22.77 0.75 -8.65
C LYS A 123 23.08 -0.60 -8.04
N GLU A 124 23.66 -0.64 -6.85
CA GLU A 124 23.94 -1.87 -6.12
C GLU A 124 22.69 -2.68 -5.82
N LYS A 125 21.60 -2.01 -5.48
CA LYS A 125 20.31 -2.67 -5.21
C LYS A 125 19.65 -3.18 -6.48
N LEU A 126 19.70 -2.42 -7.57
CA LEU A 126 19.03 -2.77 -8.82
C LEU A 126 19.71 -3.91 -9.57
N THR A 127 21.04 -3.88 -9.67
CA THR A 127 21.79 -4.79 -10.55
C THR A 127 21.45 -6.27 -10.32
N PRO A 128 21.46 -6.81 -9.09
CA PRO A 128 21.10 -8.22 -8.86
C PRO A 128 19.68 -8.56 -9.26
N ILE A 129 18.73 -7.67 -8.96
CA ILE A 129 17.31 -7.87 -9.25
C ILE A 129 17.06 -7.84 -10.75
N ALA A 130 17.66 -6.85 -11.45
CA ALA A 130 17.55 -6.71 -12.91
C ALA A 130 18.08 -7.97 -13.62
N ARG A 131 19.21 -8.50 -13.15
CA ARG A 131 19.78 -9.73 -13.72
C ARG A 131 18.84 -10.93 -13.52
N ARG A 132 18.28 -11.08 -12.34
CA ARG A 132 17.35 -12.18 -12.03
C ARG A 132 16.07 -12.10 -12.86
N LEU A 133 15.63 -10.91 -13.23
CA LEU A 133 14.45 -10.67 -14.05
C LEU A 133 14.74 -10.62 -15.55
N GLY A 134 16.01 -10.77 -15.95
CA GLY A 134 16.40 -10.75 -17.37
C GLY A 134 16.43 -9.36 -17.99
N LEU A 135 16.47 -8.31 -17.20
CA LEU A 135 16.62 -6.92 -17.65
C LEU A 135 18.11 -6.64 -17.92
N ARG A 136 18.42 -5.92 -19.02
CA ARG A 136 19.79 -5.57 -19.43
C ARG A 136 20.00 -4.06 -19.38
#